data_3a7cc9ed90f06353f81587b92b9e70ac
#
_entry.id   3a7cc9ed90f06353f81587b92b9e70ac
#
_cell.length_a   1.000
_cell.length_b   1.000
_cell.length_c   1.000
_cell.angle_alpha   90.00
_cell.angle_beta   90.00
_cell.angle_gamma   90.00
#
_symmetry.space_group_name_H-M   'P 1'
#
loop_
_entity.id
_entity.type
_entity.pdbx_description
1 polymer ?
#
loop_
_entity_poly.entity_id
_entity_poly.type
_entity_poly.pdbx_seq_one_letter_code
_entity_poly.pdbx_strand_id
1 'polypeptide(L)'
;MRGAVQRQVRYGRQRGVPWGISESGYNATDAQLNYQYRAFGVPGLGLKRGLAADLVVAPYATVMALMVDPKAAVANLQRLADEGAAGTFGYHEAIDYTPSRLPRGEKSAVVRSYMAHHQGMGLLALAYLLLDRPMQRRFESDPALQAALLLLQERVPRAVPLHPEMAERVDFRSGQPITHAPLRVITTPDTAS
;
A
#
# COMPACT_ATOMS: atom_id res chain seq x y z
N MET A 1 -5.92 -1.35 5.46
CA MET A 1 -4.63 -0.65 5.54
C MET A 1 -3.70 -1.15 6.66
N ARG A 2 -4.15 -1.36 7.91
CA ARG A 2 -3.28 -1.86 9.00
C ARG A 2 -2.51 -3.13 8.65
N GLY A 3 -3.16 -4.12 8.02
CA GLY A 3 -2.49 -5.35 7.60
C GLY A 3 -1.35 -5.12 6.60
N ALA A 4 -1.48 -4.15 5.69
CA ALA A 4 -0.42 -3.79 4.75
C ALA A 4 0.79 -3.18 5.48
N VAL A 5 0.57 -2.24 6.41
CA VAL A 5 1.65 -1.66 7.23
C VAL A 5 2.35 -2.75 8.05
N GLN A 6 1.61 -3.63 8.71
CA GLN A 6 2.19 -4.74 9.48
C GLN A 6 3.01 -5.70 8.59
N ARG A 7 2.60 -5.93 7.35
CA ARG A 7 3.35 -6.76 6.38
C ARG A 7 4.66 -6.06 5.99
N GLN A 8 4.63 -4.76 5.72
CA GLN A 8 5.81 -3.93 5.46
C GLN A 8 6.79 -3.98 6.64
N VAL A 9 6.33 -3.75 7.86
CA VAL A 9 7.14 -3.80 9.09
C VAL A 9 7.82 -5.17 9.26
N ARG A 10 7.05 -6.26 9.09
CA ARG A 10 7.61 -7.62 9.20
C ARG A 10 8.67 -7.89 8.13
N TYR A 11 8.41 -7.46 6.90
CA TYR A 11 9.34 -7.69 5.80
C TYR A 11 10.63 -6.89 6.00
N GLY A 12 10.56 -5.60 6.36
CA GLY A 12 11.75 -4.80 6.69
C GLY A 12 12.57 -5.43 7.81
N ARG A 13 11.90 -5.93 8.87
CA ARG A 13 12.57 -6.65 9.96
C ARG A 13 13.26 -7.92 9.48
N GLN A 14 12.61 -8.73 8.65
CA GLN A 14 13.17 -9.96 8.07
C GLN A 14 14.39 -9.68 7.19
N ARG A 15 14.40 -8.54 6.49
CA ARG A 15 15.48 -8.12 5.61
C ARG A 15 16.57 -7.32 6.34
N GLY A 16 16.39 -7.00 7.61
CA GLY A 16 17.33 -6.19 8.39
C GLY A 16 17.37 -4.71 8.00
N VAL A 17 16.41 -4.21 7.23
CA VAL A 17 16.35 -2.82 6.72
C VAL A 17 15.12 -2.07 7.26
N PRO A 18 15.05 -0.74 7.18
CA PRO A 18 13.82 0.00 7.38
C PRO A 18 12.71 -0.51 6.45
N TRP A 19 11.46 -0.24 6.79
CA TRP A 19 10.33 -0.58 5.94
C TRP A 19 9.81 0.64 5.18
N GLY A 20 8.94 0.44 4.20
CA GLY A 20 8.38 1.49 3.36
C GLY A 20 8.70 1.26 1.89
N ILE A 21 8.62 -0.02 1.44
CA ILE A 21 8.85 -0.38 0.05
C ILE A 21 7.65 0.07 -0.77
N SER A 22 7.90 0.87 -1.80
CA SER A 22 6.91 1.37 -2.73
C SER A 22 7.58 1.72 -4.07
N GLU A 23 6.86 2.33 -5.00
CA GLU A 23 7.47 2.90 -6.19
C GLU A 23 8.40 4.05 -5.79
N SER A 24 9.54 4.16 -6.44
CA SER A 24 10.52 5.22 -6.16
C SER A 24 11.63 5.28 -7.20
N GLY A 25 12.42 6.35 -7.13
CA GLY A 25 13.76 6.36 -7.71
C GLY A 25 14.64 5.29 -7.06
N TYR A 26 15.62 4.78 -7.79
CA TYR A 26 16.58 3.79 -7.30
C TYR A 26 17.99 4.12 -7.79
N ASN A 27 19.01 3.45 -7.23
CA ASN A 27 20.42 3.75 -7.50
C ASN A 27 20.88 3.26 -8.87
N ALA A 28 20.29 3.82 -9.93
CA ALA A 28 20.73 3.74 -11.31
C ALA A 28 20.36 5.04 -12.02
N THR A 29 21.24 5.55 -12.87
CA THR A 29 21.03 6.80 -13.60
C THR A 29 21.06 6.57 -15.11
N ASP A 30 20.40 7.45 -15.85
CA ASP A 30 20.57 7.57 -17.29
C ASP A 30 21.86 8.33 -17.68
N ALA A 31 22.07 8.55 -18.97
CA ALA A 31 23.21 9.29 -19.49
C ALA A 31 23.23 10.77 -19.05
N GLN A 32 22.10 11.33 -18.63
CA GLN A 32 21.94 12.69 -18.11
C GLN A 32 22.03 12.75 -16.60
N LEU A 33 22.41 11.62 -15.93
CA LEU A 33 22.51 11.47 -14.48
C LEU A 33 21.16 11.58 -13.72
N ASN A 34 20.04 11.40 -14.40
CA ASN A 34 18.73 11.30 -13.73
C ASN A 34 18.54 9.90 -13.17
N TYR A 35 18.14 9.82 -11.92
CA TYR A 35 17.78 8.55 -11.31
C TYR A 35 16.62 7.88 -12.05
N GLN A 36 16.76 6.58 -12.27
CA GLN A 36 15.69 5.75 -12.81
C GLN A 36 14.60 5.54 -11.76
N TYR A 37 13.38 5.28 -12.23
CA TYR A 37 12.18 5.14 -11.40
C TYR A 37 11.40 3.89 -11.76
N ARG A 38 10.92 3.16 -10.75
CA ARG A 38 10.00 2.03 -10.96
C ARG A 38 9.27 1.63 -9.68
N ALA A 39 8.29 0.71 -9.82
CA ALA A 39 7.61 0.10 -8.70
C ALA A 39 8.46 -1.01 -8.05
N PHE A 40 8.47 -1.02 -6.71
CA PHE A 40 8.96 -2.10 -5.87
C PHE A 40 7.82 -2.59 -4.96
N GLY A 41 7.94 -3.78 -4.40
CA GLY A 41 6.87 -4.33 -3.57
C GLY A 41 7.33 -5.37 -2.56
N VAL A 42 6.46 -5.57 -1.58
CA VAL A 42 6.62 -6.62 -0.56
C VAL A 42 5.88 -7.87 -1.02
N PRO A 43 6.46 -9.08 -0.90
CA PRO A 43 5.76 -10.32 -1.25
C PRO A 43 4.40 -10.42 -0.57
N GLY A 44 3.37 -10.68 -1.36
CA GLY A 44 1.98 -10.81 -0.89
C GLY A 44 1.22 -9.49 -0.68
N LEU A 45 1.79 -8.33 -1.00
CA LEU A 45 1.08 -7.04 -1.03
C LEU A 45 0.77 -6.54 -2.45
N GLY A 46 1.53 -6.95 -3.44
CA GLY A 46 1.32 -6.56 -4.84
C GLY A 46 0.80 -7.72 -5.69
N LEU A 47 -0.02 -7.40 -6.69
CA LEU A 47 -0.51 -8.39 -7.67
C LEU A 47 0.53 -8.66 -8.77
N LYS A 48 1.35 -7.68 -9.11
CA LYS A 48 2.40 -7.80 -10.12
C LYS A 48 3.55 -8.70 -9.61
N ARG A 49 4.01 -9.62 -10.43
CA ARG A 49 5.16 -10.48 -10.13
C ARG A 49 6.47 -9.71 -10.25
N GLY A 50 7.50 -10.12 -9.51
CA GLY A 50 8.85 -9.57 -9.61
C GLY A 50 9.09 -8.24 -8.89
N LEU A 51 8.09 -7.64 -8.25
CA LEU A 51 8.24 -6.37 -7.51
C LEU A 51 9.21 -6.46 -6.32
N ALA A 52 9.42 -7.66 -5.77
CA ALA A 52 10.31 -7.91 -4.64
C ALA A 52 11.70 -8.43 -5.06
N ALA A 53 12.04 -8.39 -6.35
CA ALA A 53 13.36 -8.81 -6.84
C ALA A 53 14.47 -7.90 -6.31
N ASP A 54 14.15 -6.63 -6.10
CA ASP A 54 15.05 -5.61 -5.55
C ASP A 54 14.55 -5.10 -4.22
N LEU A 55 15.44 -4.52 -3.43
CA LEU A 55 15.18 -3.98 -2.11
C LEU A 55 15.46 -2.49 -2.09
N VAL A 56 14.42 -1.70 -2.32
CA VAL A 56 14.46 -0.23 -2.29
C VAL A 56 13.38 0.26 -1.32
N VAL A 57 13.77 1.10 -0.38
CA VAL A 57 12.90 1.64 0.67
C VAL A 57 12.71 3.13 0.43
N ALA A 58 11.46 3.57 0.32
CA ALA A 58 11.08 4.95 0.08
C ALA A 58 10.50 5.58 1.36
N PRO A 59 11.14 6.61 1.94
CA PRO A 59 10.69 7.26 3.17
C PRO A 59 9.25 7.78 3.11
N TYR A 60 8.78 8.27 1.97
CA TYR A 60 7.42 8.79 1.83
C TYR A 60 6.34 7.74 2.16
N ALA A 61 6.58 6.46 1.84
CA ALA A 61 5.65 5.39 2.17
C ALA A 61 5.52 5.19 3.69
N THR A 62 6.61 5.43 4.43
CA THR A 62 6.58 5.46 5.91
C THR A 62 5.83 6.70 6.41
N VAL A 63 6.04 7.88 5.80
CA VAL A 63 5.28 9.10 6.15
C VAL A 63 3.79 8.89 5.91
N MET A 64 3.38 8.29 4.81
CA MET A 64 1.99 7.93 4.56
C MET A 64 1.41 7.00 5.61
N ALA A 65 2.21 6.10 6.17
CA ALA A 65 1.77 5.17 7.20
C ALA A 65 1.49 5.86 8.56
N LEU A 66 1.86 7.12 8.75
CA LEU A 66 1.44 7.94 9.91
C LEU A 66 -0.08 7.98 10.06
N MET A 67 -0.83 7.94 8.96
CA MET A 67 -2.30 7.88 8.98
C MET A 67 -2.86 6.57 9.56
N VAL A 68 -2.03 5.53 9.71
CA VAL A 68 -2.47 4.16 10.04
C VAL A 68 -1.87 3.68 11.35
N ASP A 69 -0.55 3.85 11.52
CA ASP A 69 0.23 3.49 12.70
C ASP A 69 1.33 4.53 12.96
N PRO A 70 0.98 5.66 13.59
CA PRO A 70 1.93 6.76 13.84
C PRO A 70 3.16 6.31 14.62
N LYS A 71 2.98 5.43 15.62
CA LYS A 71 4.08 4.98 16.46
C LYS A 71 5.12 4.18 15.68
N ALA A 72 4.67 3.22 14.89
CA ALA A 72 5.57 2.42 14.06
C ALA A 72 6.23 3.29 12.96
N ALA A 73 5.49 4.23 12.38
CA ALA A 73 5.99 5.12 11.34
C ALA A 73 7.08 6.06 11.89
N VAL A 74 6.88 6.71 13.03
CA VAL A 74 7.88 7.60 13.65
C VAL A 74 9.17 6.84 13.96
N ALA A 75 9.07 5.66 14.58
CA ALA A 75 10.25 4.84 14.87
C ALA A 75 11.02 4.45 13.60
N ASN A 76 10.32 4.18 12.50
CA ASN A 76 10.97 3.84 11.24
C ASN A 76 11.55 5.07 10.52
N LEU A 77 10.91 6.23 10.63
CA LEU A 77 11.46 7.50 10.11
C LEU A 77 12.77 7.83 10.81
N GLN A 78 12.85 7.66 12.13
CA GLN A 78 14.10 7.85 12.85
C GLN A 78 15.19 6.90 12.34
N ARG A 79 14.86 5.63 12.16
CA ARG A 79 15.80 4.66 11.60
C ARG A 79 16.24 5.04 10.18
N LEU A 80 15.34 5.50 9.33
CA LEU A 80 15.68 6.00 7.99
C LEU A 80 16.62 7.21 8.05
N ALA A 81 16.41 8.12 9.01
CA ALA A 81 17.31 9.26 9.23
C ALA A 81 18.71 8.79 9.65
N ASP A 82 18.80 7.84 10.59
CA ASP A 82 20.06 7.27 11.08
C ASP A 82 20.84 6.55 9.95
N GLU A 83 20.14 6.02 8.94
CA GLU A 83 20.70 5.41 7.74
C GLU A 83 20.97 6.42 6.61
N GLY A 84 20.86 7.73 6.88
CA GLY A 84 21.25 8.83 5.98
C GLY A 84 20.17 9.27 4.99
N ALA A 85 18.91 8.83 5.15
CA ALA A 85 17.82 9.29 4.29
C ALA A 85 17.42 10.75 4.54
N ALA A 86 17.74 11.33 5.69
CA ALA A 86 17.43 12.72 6.00
C ALA A 86 18.41 13.67 5.31
N GLY A 87 17.88 14.70 4.65
CA GLY A 87 18.66 15.77 4.00
C GLY A 87 18.15 17.15 4.39
N THR A 88 18.74 18.19 3.81
CA THR A 88 18.43 19.59 4.12
C THR A 88 16.95 19.96 3.86
N PHE A 89 16.33 19.31 2.87
CA PHE A 89 14.93 19.61 2.46
C PHE A 89 13.95 18.51 2.88
N GLY A 90 14.31 17.68 3.86
CA GLY A 90 13.51 16.55 4.30
C GLY A 90 14.11 15.21 3.90
N TYR A 91 13.31 14.16 3.86
CA TYR A 91 13.78 12.84 3.45
C TYR A 91 14.06 12.77 1.96
N HIS A 92 15.20 12.22 1.59
CA HIS A 92 15.54 11.84 0.23
C HIS A 92 14.56 10.78 -0.32
N GLU A 93 14.61 10.58 -1.62
CA GLU A 93 13.67 9.76 -2.36
C GLU A 93 13.63 8.30 -1.90
N ALA A 94 14.81 7.68 -1.75
CA ALA A 94 14.90 6.28 -1.34
C ALA A 94 16.26 5.91 -0.78
N ILE A 95 16.33 4.75 -0.14
CA ILE A 95 17.57 4.01 0.12
C ILE A 95 17.52 2.70 -0.64
N ASP A 96 18.49 2.45 -1.52
CA ASP A 96 18.62 1.23 -2.30
C ASP A 96 19.58 0.26 -1.60
N TYR A 97 19.11 -0.92 -1.27
CA TYR A 97 19.87 -2.01 -0.64
C TYR A 97 20.16 -3.17 -1.62
N THR A 98 19.92 -2.96 -2.92
CA THR A 98 20.09 -4.02 -3.93
C THR A 98 21.55 -4.20 -4.29
N PRO A 99 22.19 -5.34 -3.96
CA PRO A 99 23.64 -5.50 -4.06
C PRO A 99 24.23 -5.22 -5.46
N SER A 100 23.48 -5.53 -6.53
CA SER A 100 23.94 -5.32 -7.91
C SER A 100 24.08 -3.84 -8.30
N ARG A 101 23.57 -2.91 -7.50
CA ARG A 101 23.60 -1.47 -7.74
C ARG A 101 24.41 -0.69 -6.72
N LEU A 102 25.02 -1.38 -5.76
CA LEU A 102 25.79 -0.73 -4.71
C LEU A 102 27.28 -0.63 -5.11
N PRO A 103 27.95 0.46 -4.73
CA PRO A 103 29.41 0.54 -4.79
C PRO A 103 30.04 -0.60 -3.99
N ARG A 104 31.25 -1.02 -4.40
CA ARG A 104 31.95 -2.11 -3.72
C ARG A 104 32.21 -1.78 -2.25
N GLY A 105 31.74 -2.66 -1.36
CA GLY A 105 31.89 -2.51 0.09
C GLY A 105 30.76 -1.76 0.79
N GLU A 106 29.84 -1.12 0.03
CA GLU A 106 28.68 -0.43 0.59
C GLU A 106 27.52 -1.40 0.85
N LYS A 107 26.73 -1.09 1.87
CA LYS A 107 25.53 -1.87 2.24
C LYS A 107 24.24 -1.26 1.70
N SER A 108 24.28 0.02 1.36
CA SER A 108 23.15 0.77 0.82
C SER A 108 23.62 2.00 0.05
N ALA A 109 22.73 2.58 -0.76
CA ALA A 109 22.96 3.84 -1.46
C ALA A 109 21.74 4.74 -1.32
N VAL A 110 21.95 5.98 -0.87
CA VAL A 110 20.89 6.98 -0.78
C VAL A 110 20.63 7.60 -2.15
N VAL A 111 19.39 7.53 -2.60
CA VAL A 111 18.91 8.19 -3.83
C VAL A 111 18.63 9.65 -3.51
N ARG A 112 19.62 10.52 -3.75
CA ARG A 112 19.62 11.93 -3.35
C ARG A 112 18.80 12.80 -4.32
N SER A 113 17.50 12.53 -4.38
CA SER A 113 16.54 13.35 -5.13
C SER A 113 15.28 13.58 -4.28
N TYR A 114 14.39 14.43 -4.77
CA TYR A 114 13.12 14.75 -4.13
C TYR A 114 12.03 14.74 -5.21
N MET A 115 11.09 13.81 -5.13
CA MET A 115 9.95 13.78 -6.04
C MET A 115 8.79 14.59 -5.50
N ALA A 116 8.33 15.57 -6.28
CA ALA A 116 7.27 16.48 -5.86
C ALA A 116 6.00 15.77 -5.41
N HIS A 117 5.57 14.72 -6.13
CA HIS A 117 4.37 13.97 -5.76
C HIS A 117 4.56 13.16 -4.47
N HIS A 118 5.74 12.59 -4.20
CA HIS A 118 6.02 11.88 -2.95
C HIS A 118 6.05 12.84 -1.76
N GLN A 119 6.66 14.02 -1.93
CA GLN A 119 6.63 15.06 -0.91
C GLN A 119 5.21 15.55 -0.66
N GLY A 120 4.40 15.73 -1.71
CA GLY A 120 2.99 16.09 -1.62
C GLY A 120 2.15 15.06 -0.88
N MET A 121 2.32 13.76 -1.17
CA MET A 121 1.65 12.68 -0.45
C MET A 121 2.05 12.65 1.03
N GLY A 122 3.34 12.85 1.33
CA GLY A 122 3.84 12.95 2.69
C GLY A 122 3.22 14.13 3.45
N LEU A 123 3.17 15.31 2.82
CA LEU A 123 2.56 16.52 3.39
C LEU A 123 1.06 16.32 3.66
N LEU A 124 0.33 15.66 2.77
CA LEU A 124 -1.09 15.31 2.96
C LEU A 124 -1.29 14.32 4.11
N ALA A 125 -0.38 13.36 4.30
CA ALA A 125 -0.41 12.44 5.43
C ALA A 125 -0.19 13.15 6.76
N LEU A 126 0.73 14.12 6.81
CA LEU A 126 0.93 14.99 7.98
C LEU A 126 -0.28 15.88 8.25
N ALA A 127 -0.86 16.49 7.21
CA ALA A 127 -2.10 17.27 7.36
C ALA A 127 -3.26 16.41 7.86
N TYR A 128 -3.37 15.16 7.40
CA TYR A 128 -4.36 14.20 7.90
C TYR A 128 -4.22 13.99 9.41
N LEU A 129 -2.99 13.76 9.87
CA LEU A 129 -2.72 13.46 11.28
C LEU A 129 -2.84 14.69 12.18
N LEU A 130 -2.26 15.83 11.76
CA LEU A 130 -2.08 17.00 12.62
C LEU A 130 -3.26 17.99 12.57
N LEU A 131 -4.00 18.03 11.46
CA LEU A 131 -5.07 18.99 11.21
C LEU A 131 -6.46 18.34 11.10
N ASP A 132 -6.60 17.09 11.55
CA ASP A 132 -7.85 16.34 11.51
C ASP A 132 -8.48 16.26 10.11
N ARG A 133 -7.72 15.69 9.16
CA ARG A 133 -8.19 15.33 7.81
C ARG A 133 -8.82 16.47 7.00
N PRO A 134 -8.20 17.63 6.86
CA PRO A 134 -8.85 18.79 6.24
C PRO A 134 -9.18 18.56 4.75
N MET A 135 -8.34 17.85 4.02
CA MET A 135 -8.55 17.59 2.60
C MET A 135 -9.68 16.59 2.38
N GLN A 136 -9.73 15.53 3.19
CA GLN A 136 -10.83 14.55 3.15
C GLN A 136 -12.17 15.20 3.49
N ARG A 137 -12.22 16.04 4.53
CA ARG A 137 -13.44 16.77 4.87
C ARG A 137 -13.92 17.69 3.76
N ARG A 138 -13.01 18.40 3.09
CA ARG A 138 -13.35 19.24 1.93
C ARG A 138 -13.91 18.40 0.78
N PHE A 139 -13.28 17.27 0.49
CA PHE A 139 -13.73 16.36 -0.55
C PHE A 139 -15.09 15.74 -0.21
N GLU A 140 -15.26 15.26 1.02
CA GLU A 140 -16.49 14.65 1.51
C GLU A 140 -17.66 15.67 1.66
N SER A 141 -17.38 16.99 1.65
CA SER A 141 -18.42 18.02 1.71
C SER A 141 -19.13 18.27 0.37
N ASP A 142 -18.61 17.72 -0.75
CA ASP A 142 -19.27 17.82 -2.03
C ASP A 142 -20.55 16.97 -2.07
N PRO A 143 -21.73 17.54 -2.44
CA PRO A 143 -22.99 16.80 -2.43
C PRO A 143 -23.01 15.55 -3.32
N ALA A 144 -22.32 15.57 -4.46
CA ALA A 144 -22.26 14.41 -5.35
C ALA A 144 -21.47 13.27 -4.71
N LEU A 145 -20.38 13.60 -3.97
CA LEU A 145 -19.63 12.61 -3.22
C LEU A 145 -20.38 12.09 -2.02
N GLN A 146 -21.14 12.93 -1.31
CA GLN A 146 -22.00 12.47 -0.21
C GLN A 146 -23.03 11.44 -0.69
N ALA A 147 -23.63 11.65 -1.87
CA ALA A 147 -24.52 10.66 -2.47
C ALA A 147 -23.79 9.35 -2.81
N ALA A 148 -22.57 9.43 -3.33
CA ALA A 148 -21.75 8.25 -3.64
C ALA A 148 -21.30 7.48 -2.38
N LEU A 149 -21.07 8.17 -1.25
CA LEU A 149 -20.70 7.53 0.01
C LEU A 149 -21.75 6.56 0.54
N LEU A 150 -23.04 6.79 0.21
CA LEU A 150 -24.12 5.86 0.56
C LEU A 150 -23.90 4.50 -0.09
N LEU A 151 -23.43 4.46 -1.34
CA LEU A 151 -23.11 3.21 -2.06
C LEU A 151 -21.94 2.47 -1.43
N LEU A 152 -20.96 3.21 -0.87
CA LEU A 152 -19.79 2.62 -0.20
C LEU A 152 -20.13 2.06 1.21
N GLN A 153 -21.30 2.40 1.75
CA GLN A 153 -21.78 1.86 3.02
C GLN A 153 -22.56 0.55 2.85
N GLU A 154 -22.83 0.15 1.61
CA GLU A 154 -23.48 -1.12 1.32
C GLU A 154 -22.63 -2.27 1.86
N ARG A 155 -23.24 -3.04 2.74
CA ARG A 155 -22.61 -4.25 3.28
C ARG A 155 -23.08 -5.44 2.47
N VAL A 156 -22.15 -6.17 1.89
CA VAL A 156 -22.46 -7.46 1.28
C VAL A 156 -23.05 -8.36 2.38
N PRO A 157 -24.29 -8.84 2.25
CA PRO A 157 -24.90 -9.71 3.26
C PRO A 157 -24.01 -10.95 3.46
N ARG A 158 -23.72 -11.30 4.71
CA ARG A 158 -22.98 -12.53 5.05
C ARG A 158 -23.74 -13.79 4.74
N ALA A 159 -25.07 -13.69 4.62
CA ALA A 159 -25.95 -14.75 4.14
C ALA A 159 -26.96 -14.11 3.19
N VAL A 160 -27.05 -14.58 1.98
CA VAL A 160 -28.12 -14.23 1.04
C VAL A 160 -29.17 -15.34 1.16
N PRO A 161 -30.41 -15.04 1.57
CA PRO A 161 -31.48 -16.02 1.48
C PRO A 161 -31.65 -16.37 -0.01
N LEU A 162 -31.43 -17.62 -0.38
CA LEU A 162 -31.69 -18.10 -1.72
C LEU A 162 -33.20 -18.11 -1.92
N HIS A 163 -33.72 -17.18 -2.72
CA HIS A 163 -35.09 -17.30 -3.24
C HIS A 163 -35.16 -18.55 -4.12
N PRO A 164 -36.17 -19.42 -3.90
CA PRO A 164 -36.35 -20.63 -4.71
C PRO A 164 -36.38 -20.35 -6.23
N GLU A 165 -36.90 -19.20 -6.61
CA GLU A 165 -36.99 -18.76 -8.03
C GLU A 165 -35.62 -18.41 -8.65
N MET A 166 -34.55 -18.22 -7.87
CA MET A 166 -33.20 -18.00 -8.41
C MET A 166 -32.43 -19.30 -8.65
N ALA A 167 -32.99 -20.44 -8.34
CA ALA A 167 -32.35 -21.75 -8.56
C ALA A 167 -32.47 -22.25 -10.00
N GLU A 168 -33.41 -21.69 -10.79
CA GLU A 168 -33.54 -22.03 -12.21
C GLU A 168 -32.81 -21.04 -13.09
N ARG A 169 -31.56 -21.32 -13.38
CA ARG A 169 -30.87 -20.67 -14.51
C ARG A 169 -31.03 -21.53 -15.75
N VAL A 170 -31.47 -20.91 -16.84
CA VAL A 170 -31.52 -21.55 -18.13
C VAL A 170 -30.13 -21.55 -18.76
N ASP A 171 -29.63 -22.69 -19.18
CA ASP A 171 -28.44 -22.75 -20.03
C ASP A 171 -28.81 -22.24 -21.44
N PHE A 172 -28.40 -21.04 -21.75
CA PHE A 172 -28.65 -20.39 -23.04
C PHE A 172 -28.04 -21.13 -24.23
N ARG A 173 -27.12 -22.06 -24.03
CA ARG A 173 -26.51 -22.88 -25.11
C ARG A 173 -27.30 -24.13 -25.42
N SER A 174 -27.91 -24.74 -24.44
CA SER A 174 -28.65 -26.01 -24.58
C SER A 174 -30.16 -25.84 -24.48
N GLY A 175 -30.66 -24.69 -24.00
CA GLY A 175 -32.08 -24.46 -23.71
C GLY A 175 -32.63 -25.31 -22.56
N GLN A 176 -31.75 -26.00 -21.84
CA GLN A 176 -32.13 -26.87 -20.71
C GLN A 176 -31.96 -26.08 -19.39
N PRO A 177 -32.85 -26.31 -18.40
CA PRO A 177 -32.67 -25.72 -17.07
C PRO A 177 -31.45 -26.33 -16.40
N ILE A 178 -30.58 -25.46 -15.87
CA ILE A 178 -29.40 -25.89 -15.10
C ILE A 178 -29.89 -26.19 -13.66
N THR A 179 -29.97 -27.43 -13.33
CA THR A 179 -30.24 -27.88 -11.95
C THR A 179 -28.93 -27.80 -11.15
N HIS A 180 -28.80 -26.81 -10.33
CA HIS A 180 -27.68 -26.77 -9.36
C HIS A 180 -28.07 -27.54 -8.09
N ALA A 181 -27.13 -28.31 -7.54
CA ALA A 181 -27.27 -28.85 -6.20
C ALA A 181 -27.45 -27.65 -5.22
N PRO A 182 -28.30 -27.80 -4.19
CA PRO A 182 -28.53 -26.73 -3.24
C PRO A 182 -27.20 -26.31 -2.59
N LEU A 183 -26.87 -25.02 -2.75
CA LEU A 183 -25.69 -24.43 -2.11
C LEU A 183 -25.83 -24.58 -0.60
N ARG A 184 -24.94 -25.35 0.02
CA ARG A 184 -24.82 -25.40 1.48
C ARG A 184 -24.33 -24.04 1.96
N VAL A 185 -25.11 -23.41 2.84
CA VAL A 185 -24.66 -22.23 3.56
C VAL A 185 -23.49 -22.67 4.45
N ILE A 186 -22.29 -22.25 4.11
CA ILE A 186 -21.12 -22.43 5.00
C ILE A 186 -21.23 -21.31 6.03
N THR A 187 -21.77 -21.63 7.19
CA THR A 187 -21.65 -20.77 8.37
C THR A 187 -20.22 -20.93 8.89
N THR A 188 -19.42 -19.85 8.80
CA THR A 188 -18.17 -19.78 9.54
C THR A 188 -18.50 -19.76 11.03
N PRO A 189 -17.86 -20.61 11.86
CA PRO A 189 -18.08 -20.56 13.30
C PRO A 189 -17.65 -19.21 13.84
N ASP A 190 -18.48 -18.60 14.69
CA ASP A 190 -18.12 -17.45 15.49
C ASP A 190 -16.89 -17.80 16.33
N THR A 191 -15.76 -17.18 16.02
CA THR A 191 -14.64 -17.16 16.95
C THR A 191 -14.92 -16.07 17.97
N ALA A 192 -15.75 -16.39 18.95
CA ALA A 192 -15.81 -15.68 20.21
C ALA A 192 -14.69 -16.21 21.10
N SER A 193 -13.70 -15.39 21.39
CA SER A 193 -12.90 -15.31 22.63
C SER A 193 -11.89 -14.18 22.50
#